data_90a9b3db9d04b2f52b4b59b10de1981c
#
_entry.id   90a9b3db9d04b2f52b4b59b10de1981c
#
_cell.length_a   1.000
_cell.length_b   1.000
_cell.length_c   1.000
_cell.angle_alpha   90.00
_cell.angle_beta   90.00
_cell.angle_gamma   90.00
#
_symmetry.space_group_name_H-M   'P 1'
#
loop_
_entity.id
_entity.type
_entity.pdbx_description
1 polymer ?
#
loop_
_entity_poly.entity_id
_entity_poly.type
_entity_poly.pdbx_seq_one_letter_code
_entity_poly.pdbx_strand_id
1 'polypeptide(L)'
;MSGKISAKALCRAGVIAALYVVASLLLFPFTFGIFQFRLSEALTILPLFFAESVPALFVGCLITNIFGGGGLPDILIGSSATLVAACCTYLAGRLIKNKYGKFFVGIIFPILFNAFAVPLIFVINGTETYAYMIEVLIIGVEEAGSVAIFGGAIYFGGYRLLSPVSYTHL
;
A
#
# COMPACT_ATOMS: atom_id res chain seq x y z
N MET A 1 26.37 -14.01 2.71
CA MET A 1 25.88 -14.00 1.31
C MET A 1 25.41 -12.57 0.99
N SER A 2 26.28 -11.77 0.41
CA SER A 2 25.94 -10.41 -0.03
C SER A 2 25.19 -10.51 -1.36
N GLY A 3 23.88 -10.61 -1.30
CA GLY A 3 23.03 -10.51 -2.49
C GLY A 3 23.10 -9.09 -3.03
N LYS A 4 23.88 -8.86 -4.08
CA LYS A 4 23.90 -7.57 -4.80
C LYS A 4 22.47 -7.29 -5.29
N ILE A 5 21.88 -6.19 -4.85
CA ILE A 5 20.59 -5.73 -5.35
C ILE A 5 20.76 -5.51 -6.87
N SER A 6 19.93 -6.18 -7.66
CA SER A 6 19.96 -6.02 -9.12
C SER A 6 19.56 -4.59 -9.49
N ALA A 7 20.27 -3.97 -10.44
CA ALA A 7 19.89 -2.66 -10.99
C ALA A 7 18.42 -2.64 -11.46
N LYS A 8 17.94 -3.75 -12.03
CA LYS A 8 16.54 -3.91 -12.43
C LYS A 8 15.57 -3.81 -11.24
N ALA A 9 15.91 -4.40 -10.09
CA ALA A 9 15.09 -4.32 -8.89
C ALA A 9 15.09 -2.89 -8.32
N LEU A 10 16.24 -2.21 -8.33
CA LEU A 10 16.35 -0.83 -7.88
C LEU A 10 15.54 0.13 -8.77
N CYS A 11 15.64 0.00 -10.09
CA CYS A 11 14.85 0.79 -11.02
C CYS A 11 13.34 0.56 -10.81
N ARG A 12 12.91 -0.69 -10.62
CA ARG A 12 11.51 -1.02 -10.35
C ARG A 12 11.03 -0.43 -9.04
N ALA A 13 11.83 -0.50 -7.97
CA ALA A 13 11.54 0.14 -6.70
C ALA A 13 11.36 1.65 -6.86
N GLY A 14 12.27 2.32 -7.58
CA GLY A 14 12.17 3.75 -7.87
C GLY A 14 10.89 4.12 -8.63
N VAL A 15 10.52 3.35 -9.64
CA VAL A 15 9.28 3.56 -10.40
C VAL A 15 8.05 3.39 -9.51
N ILE A 16 8.01 2.35 -8.67
CA ILE A 16 6.88 2.10 -7.75
C ILE A 16 6.74 3.26 -6.76
N ALA A 17 7.84 3.70 -6.15
CA ALA A 17 7.82 4.83 -5.23
C ALA A 17 7.35 6.13 -5.91
N ALA A 18 7.84 6.41 -7.11
CA ALA A 18 7.44 7.58 -7.88
C ALA A 18 5.95 7.53 -8.26
N LEU A 19 5.45 6.37 -8.71
CA LEU A 19 4.03 6.19 -9.02
C LEU A 19 3.14 6.38 -7.78
N TYR A 20 3.58 5.90 -6.61
CA TYR A 20 2.86 6.10 -5.35
C TYR A 20 2.74 7.59 -5.03
N VAL A 21 3.84 8.33 -5.08
CA VAL A 21 3.87 9.78 -4.84
C VAL A 21 2.99 10.53 -5.84
N VAL A 22 3.17 10.26 -7.14
CA VAL A 22 2.40 10.92 -8.20
C VAL A 22 0.90 10.65 -8.05
N ALA A 23 0.49 9.40 -7.84
CA ALA A 23 -0.92 9.04 -7.67
C ALA A 23 -1.53 9.74 -6.44
N SER A 24 -0.79 9.84 -5.34
CA SER A 24 -1.24 10.51 -4.12
C SER A 24 -1.36 12.02 -4.29
N LEU A 25 -0.36 12.66 -4.89
CA LEU A 25 -0.33 14.12 -5.04
C LEU A 25 -1.24 14.61 -6.17
N LEU A 26 -1.43 13.83 -7.24
CA LEU A 26 -2.35 14.16 -8.32
C LEU A 26 -3.80 14.24 -7.83
N LEU A 27 -4.16 13.38 -6.88
CA LEU A 27 -5.48 13.33 -6.26
C LEU A 27 -5.46 13.91 -4.82
N PHE A 28 -4.62 14.93 -4.59
CA PHE A 28 -4.39 15.52 -3.27
C PHE A 28 -5.66 15.79 -2.47
N PRO A 29 -6.72 16.42 -3.01
CA PRO A 29 -7.95 16.70 -2.24
C PRO A 29 -8.68 15.43 -1.79
N PHE A 30 -8.55 14.34 -2.52
CA PHE A 30 -9.15 13.05 -2.17
C PHE A 30 -8.24 12.23 -1.25
N THR A 31 -6.92 12.37 -1.41
CA THR A 31 -5.92 11.64 -0.63
C THR A 31 -5.82 12.17 0.81
N PHE A 32 -5.95 13.48 1.00
CA PHE A 32 -5.77 14.17 2.28
C PHE A 32 -7.03 14.94 2.73
N GLY A 33 -8.17 14.68 2.11
CA GLY A 33 -9.46 15.25 2.46
C GLY A 33 -10.15 14.50 3.61
N ILE A 34 -11.40 14.85 3.87
CA ILE A 34 -12.27 14.17 4.85
C ILE A 34 -12.48 12.69 4.43
N PHE A 35 -12.63 12.46 3.13
CA PHE A 35 -12.64 11.11 2.54
C PHE A 35 -11.21 10.80 2.07
N GLN A 36 -10.54 9.88 2.75
CA GLN A 36 -9.14 9.52 2.46
C GLN A 36 -9.06 8.42 1.38
N PHE A 37 -9.65 8.68 0.23
CA PHE A 37 -9.58 7.75 -0.90
C PHE A 37 -8.22 7.84 -1.59
N ARG A 38 -7.31 6.93 -1.25
CA ARG A 38 -5.92 6.91 -1.72
C ARG A 38 -5.75 5.96 -2.89
N LEU A 39 -5.73 6.48 -4.12
CA LEU A 39 -5.46 5.66 -5.31
C LEU A 39 -4.08 4.97 -5.25
N SER A 40 -3.10 5.60 -4.60
CA SER A 40 -1.76 5.03 -4.39
C SER A 40 -1.76 3.72 -3.62
N GLU A 41 -2.77 3.48 -2.75
CA GLU A 41 -2.90 2.23 -2.00
C GLU A 41 -3.20 1.01 -2.91
N ALA A 42 -3.67 1.25 -4.14
CA ALA A 42 -3.73 0.18 -5.15
C ALA A 42 -2.39 -0.51 -5.40
N LEU A 43 -1.28 0.20 -5.19
CA LEU A 43 0.08 -0.34 -5.37
C LEU A 43 0.52 -1.25 -4.22
N THR A 44 -0.20 -1.25 -3.08
CA THR A 44 0.10 -2.12 -1.94
C THR A 44 -0.13 -3.61 -2.23
N ILE A 45 -0.71 -3.94 -3.39
CA ILE A 45 -0.81 -5.31 -3.90
C ILE A 45 0.52 -5.81 -4.52
N LEU A 46 1.45 -4.93 -4.90
CA LEU A 46 2.69 -5.27 -5.59
C LEU A 46 3.66 -6.14 -4.79
N PRO A 47 3.71 -6.11 -3.44
CA PRO A 47 4.50 -7.05 -2.66
C PRO A 47 4.18 -8.52 -2.91
N LEU A 48 2.99 -8.84 -3.42
CA LEU A 48 2.67 -10.21 -3.85
C LEU A 48 3.55 -10.70 -5.01
N PHE A 49 4.13 -9.78 -5.78
CA PHE A 49 4.96 -10.08 -6.96
C PHE A 49 6.43 -9.76 -6.76
N PHE A 50 6.73 -8.64 -6.09
CA PHE A 50 8.08 -8.09 -6.02
C PHE A 50 8.47 -7.73 -4.59
N ALA A 51 9.58 -8.29 -4.08
CA ALA A 51 10.09 -7.97 -2.75
C ALA A 51 10.51 -6.50 -2.62
N GLU A 52 11.08 -5.94 -3.68
CA GLU A 52 11.54 -4.55 -3.74
C GLU A 52 10.42 -3.51 -3.68
N SER A 53 9.17 -3.93 -3.88
CA SER A 53 8.02 -3.04 -3.68
C SER A 53 7.78 -2.70 -2.21
N VAL A 54 8.21 -3.53 -1.27
CA VAL A 54 8.08 -3.26 0.16
C VAL A 54 8.78 -1.95 0.56
N PRO A 55 10.11 -1.81 0.37
CA PRO A 55 10.77 -0.53 0.66
C PRO A 55 10.30 0.60 -0.27
N ALA A 56 9.90 0.30 -1.50
CA ALA A 56 9.42 1.31 -2.44
C ALA A 56 8.12 1.97 -1.97
N LEU A 57 7.16 1.20 -1.48
CA LEU A 57 5.89 1.69 -0.92
C LEU A 57 6.14 2.52 0.34
N PHE A 58 7.03 2.06 1.22
CA PHE A 58 7.42 2.82 2.42
C PHE A 58 7.98 4.20 2.05
N VAL A 59 8.95 4.25 1.12
CA VAL A 59 9.56 5.51 0.67
C VAL A 59 8.53 6.39 -0.04
N GLY A 60 7.68 5.82 -0.90
CA GLY A 60 6.61 6.54 -1.56
C GLY A 60 5.62 7.15 -0.56
N CYS A 61 5.16 6.37 0.41
CA CYS A 61 4.27 6.84 1.47
C CYS A 61 4.92 7.91 2.34
N LEU A 62 6.18 7.71 2.73
CA LEU A 62 6.96 8.68 3.52
C LEU A 62 7.05 10.04 2.81
N ILE A 63 7.43 10.06 1.54
CA ILE A 63 7.50 11.27 0.73
C ILE A 63 6.11 11.91 0.61
N THR A 64 5.09 11.13 0.31
CA THR A 64 3.71 11.60 0.19
C THR A 64 3.22 12.27 1.47
N ASN A 65 3.47 11.66 2.63
CA ASN A 65 3.03 12.19 3.92
C ASN A 65 3.82 13.46 4.34
N ILE A 66 5.08 13.60 3.91
CA ILE A 66 5.84 14.85 4.08
C ILE A 66 5.15 16.02 3.35
N PHE A 67 4.64 15.79 2.14
CA PHE A 67 3.94 16.80 1.36
C PHE A 67 2.45 16.94 1.73
N GLY A 68 1.87 15.92 2.36
CA GLY A 68 0.46 15.84 2.71
C GLY A 68 0.01 16.81 3.82
N GLY A 69 0.96 17.28 4.63
CA GLY A 69 0.67 18.26 5.68
C GLY A 69 0.04 17.70 6.95
N GLY A 70 -0.10 16.37 7.09
CA GLY A 70 -0.64 15.71 8.29
C GLY A 70 0.32 15.69 9.50
N GLY A 71 1.49 16.32 9.37
CA GLY A 71 2.47 16.47 10.44
C GLY A 71 3.29 15.21 10.73
N LEU A 72 4.07 15.27 11.81
CA LEU A 72 4.94 14.17 12.21
C LEU A 72 4.20 12.84 12.47
N PRO A 73 3.01 12.83 13.08
CA PRO A 73 2.27 11.57 13.27
C PRO A 73 1.95 10.87 11.95
N ASP A 74 1.54 11.61 10.91
CA ASP A 74 1.23 11.05 9.60
C ASP A 74 2.50 10.48 8.92
N ILE A 75 3.60 11.23 8.99
CA ILE A 75 4.89 10.79 8.45
C ILE A 75 5.36 9.49 9.12
N LEU A 76 5.30 9.40 10.43
CA LEU A 76 5.85 8.26 11.17
C LEU A 76 4.86 7.08 11.23
N ILE A 77 3.63 7.31 11.67
CA ILE A 77 2.65 6.24 11.88
C ILE A 77 2.12 5.74 10.54
N GLY A 78 1.72 6.64 9.64
CA GLY A 78 1.19 6.28 8.33
C GLY A 78 2.20 5.50 7.47
N SER A 79 3.45 5.99 7.39
CA SER A 79 4.48 5.30 6.62
C SER A 79 4.88 3.95 7.26
N SER A 80 4.91 3.87 8.60
CA SER A 80 5.17 2.61 9.30
C SER A 80 4.05 1.59 9.09
N ALA A 81 2.79 2.03 9.10
CA ALA A 81 1.64 1.18 8.81
C ALA A 81 1.73 0.59 7.40
N THR A 82 2.04 1.42 6.39
CA THR A 82 2.26 0.98 5.01
C THR A 82 3.42 -0.01 4.91
N LEU A 83 4.53 0.22 5.63
CA LEU A 83 5.66 -0.72 5.64
C LEU A 83 5.27 -2.07 6.21
N VAL A 84 4.61 -2.10 7.37
CA VAL A 84 4.20 -3.35 8.03
C VAL A 84 3.17 -4.08 7.17
N ALA A 85 2.19 -3.37 6.62
CA ALA A 85 1.21 -3.93 5.68
C ALA A 85 1.89 -4.57 4.46
N ALA A 86 2.85 -3.87 3.84
CA ALA A 86 3.59 -4.37 2.68
C ALA A 86 4.44 -5.61 3.02
N CYS A 87 5.07 -5.64 4.20
CA CYS A 87 5.80 -6.82 4.69
C CYS A 87 4.86 -8.02 4.87
N CYS A 88 3.70 -7.83 5.51
CA CYS A 88 2.70 -8.87 5.71
C CYS A 88 2.14 -9.38 4.38
N THR A 89 1.83 -8.47 3.44
CA THR A 89 1.38 -8.80 2.08
C THR A 89 2.43 -9.63 1.34
N TYR A 90 3.71 -9.25 1.42
CA TYR A 90 4.81 -10.00 0.82
C TYR A 90 4.93 -11.42 1.40
N LEU A 91 4.90 -11.55 2.72
CA LEU A 91 4.98 -12.85 3.40
C LEU A 91 3.79 -13.75 3.03
N ALA A 92 2.57 -13.19 3.05
CA ALA A 92 1.37 -13.90 2.63
C ALA A 92 1.46 -14.39 1.17
N GLY A 93 1.99 -13.55 0.29
CA GLY A 93 2.25 -13.91 -1.11
C GLY A 93 3.20 -15.10 -1.27
N ARG A 94 4.12 -15.31 -0.33
CA ARG A 94 5.03 -16.48 -0.30
C ARG A 94 4.37 -17.76 0.21
N LEU A 95 3.45 -17.62 1.16
CA LEU A 95 2.83 -18.77 1.84
C LEU A 95 1.63 -19.32 1.06
N ILE A 96 0.87 -18.47 0.39
CA ILE A 96 -0.38 -18.85 -0.28
C ILE A 96 -0.10 -19.14 -1.76
N LYS A 97 -0.51 -20.31 -2.23
CA LYS A 97 -0.34 -20.73 -3.64
C LYS A 97 -1.54 -20.36 -4.51
N ASN A 98 -2.74 -20.37 -3.94
CA ASN A 98 -3.97 -20.07 -4.68
C ASN A 98 -4.02 -18.58 -5.07
N LYS A 99 -4.27 -18.31 -6.36
CA LYS A 99 -4.38 -16.96 -6.94
C LYS A 99 -5.38 -16.07 -6.19
N TYR A 100 -6.59 -16.56 -5.98
CA TYR A 100 -7.63 -15.80 -5.29
C TYR A 100 -7.31 -15.62 -3.81
N GLY A 101 -6.79 -16.66 -3.16
CA GLY A 101 -6.34 -16.57 -1.77
C GLY A 101 -5.23 -15.55 -1.58
N LYS A 102 -4.24 -15.48 -2.50
CA LYS A 102 -3.20 -14.44 -2.48
C LYS A 102 -3.81 -13.05 -2.54
N PHE A 103 -4.74 -12.83 -3.47
CA PHE A 103 -5.39 -11.54 -3.62
C PHE A 103 -6.11 -11.13 -2.33
N PHE A 104 -7.01 -11.99 -1.84
CA PHE A 104 -7.79 -11.67 -0.64
C PHE A 104 -6.92 -11.39 0.58
N VAL A 105 -5.91 -12.20 0.83
CA VAL A 105 -5.01 -11.97 1.97
C VAL A 105 -4.11 -10.76 1.73
N GLY A 106 -3.71 -10.52 0.49
CA GLY A 106 -2.92 -9.34 0.11
C GLY A 106 -3.62 -8.01 0.36
N ILE A 107 -4.95 -7.94 0.16
CA ILE A 107 -5.71 -6.71 0.40
C ILE A 107 -6.06 -6.51 1.88
N ILE A 108 -6.18 -7.58 2.68
CA ILE A 108 -6.56 -7.47 4.09
C ILE A 108 -5.54 -6.65 4.90
N PHE A 109 -4.25 -6.84 4.68
CA PHE A 109 -3.24 -6.16 5.48
C PHE A 109 -3.22 -4.63 5.28
N PRO A 110 -3.20 -4.08 4.05
CA PRO A 110 -3.33 -2.64 3.86
C PRO A 110 -4.60 -2.08 4.50
N ILE A 111 -5.75 -2.74 4.31
CA ILE A 111 -7.02 -2.32 4.89
C ILE A 111 -6.94 -2.26 6.42
N LEU A 112 -6.48 -3.33 7.06
CA LEU A 112 -6.42 -3.40 8.53
C LEU A 112 -5.44 -2.35 9.10
N PHE A 113 -4.22 -2.28 8.59
CA PHE A 113 -3.23 -1.37 9.16
C PHE A 113 -3.61 0.08 8.95
N ASN A 114 -4.12 0.47 7.78
CA ASN A 114 -4.54 1.85 7.53
C ASN A 114 -5.83 2.21 8.27
N ALA A 115 -6.81 1.30 8.35
CA ALA A 115 -8.05 1.53 9.09
C ALA A 115 -7.82 1.88 10.57
N PHE A 116 -6.78 1.34 11.19
CA PHE A 116 -6.45 1.68 12.58
C PHE A 116 -5.43 2.81 12.70
N ALA A 117 -4.46 2.89 11.79
CA ALA A 117 -3.38 3.88 11.87
C ALA A 117 -3.88 5.30 11.55
N VAL A 118 -4.71 5.47 10.51
CA VAL A 118 -5.16 6.80 10.08
C VAL A 118 -6.05 7.48 11.12
N PRO A 119 -7.08 6.84 11.69
CA PRO A 119 -7.86 7.43 12.78
C PRO A 119 -7.02 7.74 14.02
N LEU A 120 -6.01 6.92 14.32
CA LEU A 120 -5.09 7.21 15.42
C LEU A 120 -4.31 8.52 15.18
N ILE A 121 -3.91 8.77 13.93
CA ILE A 121 -3.26 10.03 13.53
C ILE A 121 -4.21 11.20 13.75
N PHE A 122 -5.50 11.07 13.41
CA PHE A 122 -6.51 12.11 13.62
C PHE A 122 -6.66 12.44 15.10
N VAL A 123 -6.76 11.43 15.97
CA VAL A 123 -6.82 11.63 17.43
C VAL A 123 -5.58 12.35 17.96
N ILE A 124 -4.38 11.95 17.53
CA ILE A 124 -3.13 12.58 17.97
C ILE A 124 -3.05 14.04 17.50
N ASN A 125 -3.55 14.34 16.31
CA ASN A 125 -3.56 15.70 15.75
C ASN A 125 -4.74 16.55 16.24
N GLY A 126 -5.73 15.96 16.94
CA GLY A 126 -6.95 16.67 17.35
C GLY A 126 -7.82 17.07 16.16
N THR A 127 -7.83 16.27 15.10
CA THR A 127 -8.55 16.52 13.85
C THR A 127 -9.65 15.48 13.59
N GLU A 128 -9.96 14.64 14.57
CA GLU A 128 -11.03 13.65 14.47
C GLU A 128 -12.39 14.34 14.28
N THR A 129 -13.17 13.82 13.33
CA THR A 129 -14.53 14.28 13.04
C THR A 129 -15.56 13.41 13.74
N TYR A 130 -15.25 12.13 13.90
CA TYR A 130 -16.11 11.12 14.51
C TYR A 130 -15.40 10.38 15.63
N ALA A 131 -16.17 9.62 16.43
CA ALA A 131 -15.55 8.72 17.41
C ALA A 131 -14.62 7.71 16.71
N TYR A 132 -13.48 7.42 17.32
CA TYR A 132 -12.40 6.61 16.74
C TYR A 132 -12.87 5.36 15.99
N MET A 133 -13.79 4.58 16.57
CA MET A 133 -14.29 3.34 15.93
C MET A 133 -15.15 3.61 14.69
N ILE A 134 -15.81 4.75 14.62
CA ILE A 134 -16.56 5.16 13.42
C ILE A 134 -15.59 5.51 12.31
N GLU A 135 -14.52 6.25 12.63
CA GLU A 135 -13.47 6.57 11.66
C GLU A 135 -12.72 5.33 11.18
N VAL A 136 -12.47 4.35 12.06
CA VAL A 136 -11.90 3.04 11.69
C VAL A 136 -12.77 2.36 10.61
N LEU A 137 -14.09 2.39 10.77
CA LEU A 137 -15.01 1.80 9.79
C LEU A 137 -15.01 2.58 8.47
N ILE A 138 -15.04 3.92 8.53
CA ILE A 138 -15.02 4.78 7.34
C ILE A 138 -13.74 4.55 6.55
N ILE A 139 -12.58 4.73 7.18
CA ILE A 139 -11.28 4.54 6.55
C ILE A 139 -11.12 3.10 6.04
N GLY A 140 -11.60 2.11 6.81
CA GLY A 140 -11.57 0.71 6.38
C GLY A 140 -12.36 0.44 5.10
N VAL A 141 -13.53 1.06 4.93
CA VAL A 141 -14.35 0.94 3.71
C VAL A 141 -13.69 1.66 2.54
N GLU A 142 -13.15 2.87 2.75
CA GLU A 142 -12.46 3.66 1.73
C GLU A 142 -11.21 2.94 1.22
N GLU A 143 -10.41 2.41 2.13
CA GLU A 143 -9.22 1.62 1.84
C GLU A 143 -9.58 0.33 1.09
N ALA A 144 -10.63 -0.38 1.56
CA ALA A 144 -11.12 -1.58 0.89
C ALA A 144 -11.58 -1.28 -0.54
N GLY A 145 -12.28 -0.17 -0.76
CA GLY A 145 -12.68 0.28 -2.09
C GLY A 145 -11.46 0.55 -2.98
N SER A 146 -10.49 1.29 -2.48
CA SER A 146 -9.27 1.63 -3.22
C SER A 146 -8.45 0.39 -3.58
N VAL A 147 -8.11 -0.42 -2.60
CA VAL A 147 -7.23 -1.60 -2.81
C VAL A 147 -7.94 -2.72 -3.55
N ALA A 148 -9.24 -2.99 -3.28
CA ALA A 148 -9.97 -4.06 -3.97
C ALA A 148 -10.22 -3.71 -5.44
N ILE A 149 -10.66 -2.48 -5.75
CA ILE A 149 -11.00 -2.09 -7.12
C ILE A 149 -9.72 -1.87 -7.94
N PHE A 150 -8.87 -0.94 -7.53
CA PHE A 150 -7.68 -0.58 -8.33
C PHE A 150 -6.53 -1.56 -8.14
N GLY A 151 -6.28 -2.04 -6.92
CA GLY A 151 -5.31 -3.10 -6.66
C GLY A 151 -5.75 -4.42 -7.33
N GLY A 152 -7.05 -4.71 -7.34
CA GLY A 152 -7.63 -5.82 -8.08
C GLY A 152 -7.39 -5.71 -9.58
N ALA A 153 -7.59 -4.54 -10.18
CA ALA A 153 -7.29 -4.31 -11.60
C ALA A 153 -5.80 -4.54 -11.90
N ILE A 154 -4.89 -4.05 -11.06
CA ILE A 154 -3.45 -4.30 -11.18
C ILE A 154 -3.14 -5.79 -11.02
N TYR A 155 -3.72 -6.45 -10.01
CA TYR A 155 -3.45 -7.86 -9.73
C TYR A 155 -3.93 -8.77 -10.85
N PHE A 156 -5.19 -8.71 -11.21
CA PHE A 156 -5.78 -9.61 -12.20
C PHE A 156 -5.38 -9.26 -13.63
N GLY A 157 -5.26 -7.95 -13.95
CA GLY A 157 -4.79 -7.48 -15.24
C GLY A 157 -3.30 -7.79 -15.48
N GLY A 158 -2.48 -7.57 -14.47
CA GLY A 158 -1.04 -7.81 -14.52
C GLY A 158 -0.61 -9.24 -14.21
N TYR A 159 -1.49 -10.10 -13.71
CA TYR A 159 -1.11 -11.41 -13.18
C TYR A 159 -0.32 -12.26 -14.16
N ARG A 160 -0.69 -12.25 -15.45
CA ARG A 160 0.03 -13.00 -16.50
C ARG A 160 1.41 -12.40 -16.80
N LEU A 161 1.60 -11.10 -16.58
CA LEU A 161 2.83 -10.39 -16.88
C LEU A 161 3.76 -10.30 -15.66
N LEU A 162 3.18 -10.22 -14.46
CA LEU A 162 3.88 -9.94 -13.21
C LEU A 162 4.16 -11.18 -12.38
N SER A 163 3.37 -12.26 -12.54
CA SER A 163 3.71 -13.53 -11.92
C SER A 163 5.02 -14.01 -12.54
N PRO A 164 5.99 -14.52 -11.75
CA PRO A 164 7.13 -15.19 -12.32
C PRO A 164 6.59 -16.33 -13.18
N VAL A 165 6.70 -16.18 -14.47
CA VAL A 165 6.31 -17.23 -15.40
C VAL A 165 7.16 -18.43 -15.00
N SER A 166 6.50 -19.46 -14.51
CA SER A 166 7.10 -20.77 -14.35
C SER A 166 7.37 -21.29 -15.76
N TYR A 167 8.44 -20.80 -16.36
CA TYR A 167 9.05 -21.50 -17.46
C TYR A 167 9.80 -22.69 -16.89
N THR A 168 9.05 -23.68 -16.51
CA THR A 168 9.54 -25.03 -16.48
C THR A 168 8.89 -25.74 -17.65
N HIS A 169 9.79 -26.22 -18.49
CA HIS A 169 9.59 -27.22 -19.51
C HIS A 169 9.44 -26.72 -20.95
N LEU A 170 10.58 -26.67 -21.57
CA LEU A 170 10.88 -27.78 -22.56
C LEU A 170 12.34 -28.13 -22.42
#